data_b26b9eeca6b4c49bd14176b36339823c
#
_entry.id   b26b9eeca6b4c49bd14176b36339823c
#
_cell.length_a   1.000
_cell.length_b   1.000
_cell.length_c   1.000
_cell.angle_alpha   90.00
_cell.angle_beta   90.00
_cell.angle_gamma   90.00
#
_symmetry.space_group_name_H-M   'P 1'
#
loop_
_entity.id
_entity.type
_entity.pdbx_description
1 polymer ?
#
loop_
_entity_poly.entity_id
_entity_poly.type
_entity_poly.pdbx_seq_one_letter_code
_entity_poly.pdbx_strand_id
1 'polypeptide(L)'
;MKVMAVGVFDLLHAGHLHYLEQAKSLGTHLTVVVAHDDTVRIRKHEPVTNHDLRRRMVEGLKPVDEAIVGNSPDVSIFEILPIVNPDVIALGYDQEHAEDSIKQRLAQLGYQNIKVTRVEGLTDDLDGTRKIIARILQLSQNQD
;
A
#
# COMPACT_ATOMS: atom_id res chain seq x y z
N MET A 1 -15.45 -8.79 -7.70
CA MET A 1 -15.23 -8.15 -6.39
C MET A 1 -14.20 -7.06 -6.51
N LYS A 2 -14.42 -5.96 -5.83
CA LYS A 2 -13.48 -4.83 -5.75
C LYS A 2 -12.52 -5.02 -4.59
N VAL A 3 -11.23 -4.91 -4.88
CA VAL A 3 -10.17 -5.02 -3.88
C VAL A 3 -9.56 -3.65 -3.65
N MET A 4 -9.29 -3.31 -2.40
CA MET A 4 -8.56 -2.11 -2.02
C MET A 4 -7.23 -2.51 -1.40
N ALA A 5 -6.15 -1.92 -1.89
CA ALA A 5 -4.82 -2.03 -1.28
C ALA A 5 -4.36 -0.64 -0.87
N VAL A 6 -3.60 -0.56 0.21
CA VAL A 6 -3.10 0.70 0.76
C VAL A 6 -1.60 0.59 0.99
N GLY A 7 -0.86 1.64 0.70
CA GLY A 7 0.57 1.67 0.97
C GLY A 7 1.20 3.01 0.65
N VAL A 8 2.47 3.13 0.97
CA VAL A 8 3.26 4.33 0.68
C VAL A 8 3.76 4.29 -0.76
N PHE A 9 4.31 3.18 -1.20
CA PHE A 9 4.83 2.97 -2.55
C PHE A 9 5.89 3.98 -2.97
N ASP A 10 6.76 4.34 -2.05
CA ASP A 10 7.90 5.20 -2.33
C ASP A 10 9.07 4.34 -2.82
N LEU A 11 9.68 4.71 -3.93
CA LEU A 11 10.72 3.90 -4.61
C LEU A 11 10.22 2.48 -4.89
N LEU A 12 9.39 2.35 -5.92
CA LEU A 12 8.79 1.06 -6.29
C LEU A 12 9.83 -0.04 -6.48
N HIS A 13 9.51 -1.22 -5.95
CA HIS A 13 10.35 -2.40 -6.04
C HIS A 13 9.49 -3.67 -6.25
N ALA A 14 10.16 -4.81 -6.42
CA ALA A 14 9.48 -6.09 -6.68
C ALA A 14 8.51 -6.49 -5.56
N GLY A 15 8.79 -6.14 -4.31
CA GLY A 15 7.89 -6.40 -3.18
C GLY A 15 6.56 -5.67 -3.34
N HIS A 16 6.57 -4.41 -3.79
CA HIS A 16 5.35 -3.66 -4.08
C HIS A 16 4.54 -4.31 -5.19
N LEU A 17 5.21 -4.68 -6.29
CA LEU A 17 4.54 -5.31 -7.42
C LEU A 17 3.92 -6.65 -7.01
N HIS A 18 4.65 -7.47 -6.27
CA HIS A 18 4.15 -8.76 -5.78
C HIS A 18 2.91 -8.58 -4.91
N TYR A 19 2.93 -7.61 -3.98
CA TYR A 19 1.78 -7.28 -3.14
C TYR A 19 0.55 -6.93 -3.99
N LEU A 20 0.74 -6.08 -5.00
CA LEU A 20 -0.36 -5.63 -5.86
C LEU A 20 -0.87 -6.75 -6.78
N GLU A 21 0.01 -7.62 -7.26
CA GLU A 21 -0.39 -8.81 -8.01
C GLU A 21 -1.24 -9.76 -7.15
N GLN A 22 -0.81 -10.02 -5.92
CA GLN A 22 -1.57 -10.83 -4.98
C GLN A 22 -2.90 -10.20 -4.62
N ALA A 23 -2.93 -8.89 -4.39
CA ALA A 23 -4.16 -8.15 -4.12
C ALA A 23 -5.14 -8.26 -5.29
N LYS A 24 -4.69 -8.07 -6.51
CA LYS A 24 -5.54 -8.19 -7.71
C LYS A 24 -6.14 -9.59 -7.84
N SER A 25 -5.40 -10.62 -7.48
CA SER A 25 -5.87 -12.01 -7.56
C SER A 25 -7.07 -12.30 -6.66
N LEU A 26 -7.35 -11.44 -5.68
CA LEU A 26 -8.49 -11.58 -4.77
C LEU A 26 -9.82 -11.12 -5.39
N GLY A 27 -9.77 -10.45 -6.52
CA GLY A 27 -10.97 -9.95 -7.18
C GLY A 27 -10.74 -9.62 -8.65
N THR A 28 -11.58 -8.76 -9.18
CA THR A 28 -11.56 -8.38 -10.61
C THR A 28 -11.15 -6.94 -10.84
N HIS A 29 -11.21 -6.11 -9.81
CA HIS A 29 -10.85 -4.68 -9.87
C HIS A 29 -10.01 -4.32 -8.65
N LEU A 30 -8.85 -3.71 -8.86
CA LEU A 30 -7.95 -3.28 -7.79
C LEU A 30 -7.83 -1.76 -7.80
N THR A 31 -8.27 -1.16 -6.69
CA THR A 31 -8.04 0.25 -6.38
C THR A 31 -6.94 0.35 -5.33
N VAL A 32 -5.91 1.14 -5.59
CA VAL A 32 -4.81 1.36 -4.67
C VAL A 32 -4.92 2.75 -4.07
N VAL A 33 -4.85 2.83 -2.76
CA VAL A 33 -4.81 4.09 -2.01
C VAL A 33 -3.36 4.36 -1.63
N VAL A 34 -2.78 5.40 -2.21
CA VAL A 34 -1.40 5.82 -1.97
C VAL A 34 -1.39 6.81 -0.82
N ALA A 35 -0.55 6.59 0.18
CA ALA A 35 -0.53 7.42 1.37
C ALA A 35 -0.18 8.88 1.06
N HIS A 36 -0.93 9.80 1.66
CA HIS A 36 -0.67 11.23 1.59
C HIS A 36 0.73 11.55 2.14
N ASP A 37 1.43 12.52 1.55
CA ASP A 37 2.79 12.91 1.98
C ASP A 37 2.86 13.21 3.48
N ASP A 38 1.89 13.93 4.02
CA ASP A 38 1.87 14.27 5.44
C ASP A 38 1.72 13.05 6.33
N THR A 39 0.98 12.03 5.88
CA THR A 39 0.85 10.76 6.57
C THR A 39 2.19 10.04 6.62
N VAL A 40 2.93 10.04 5.52
CA VAL A 40 4.26 9.41 5.44
C VAL A 40 5.24 10.13 6.38
N ARG A 41 5.23 11.47 6.41
CA ARG A 41 6.09 12.27 7.29
C ARG A 41 5.86 11.95 8.77
N ILE A 42 4.60 11.81 9.16
CA ILE A 42 4.24 11.53 10.56
C ILE A 42 4.61 10.10 10.95
N ARG A 43 4.36 9.12 10.08
CA ARG A 43 4.48 7.69 10.44
C ARG A 43 5.83 7.07 10.15
N LYS A 44 6.57 7.61 9.20
CA LYS A 44 7.83 7.00 8.73
C LYS A 44 8.94 8.04 8.63
N HIS A 45 9.02 8.74 7.51
CA HIS A 45 10.09 9.67 7.19
C HIS A 45 9.65 10.60 6.06
N GLU A 46 10.47 11.54 5.67
CA GLU A 46 10.21 12.37 4.51
C GLU A 46 10.15 11.48 3.25
N PRO A 47 9.09 11.57 2.44
CA PRO A 47 9.01 10.78 1.22
C PRO A 47 10.04 11.26 0.18
N VAL A 48 10.62 10.33 -0.57
CA VAL A 48 11.52 10.65 -1.69
C VAL A 48 10.74 11.26 -2.84
N THR A 49 9.59 10.68 -3.18
CA THR A 49 8.68 11.19 -4.20
C THR A 49 7.36 11.60 -3.59
N ASN A 50 6.78 12.70 -4.10
CA ASN A 50 5.50 13.19 -3.60
C ASN A 50 4.36 12.23 -3.97
N HIS A 51 3.22 12.36 -3.28
CA HIS A 51 2.12 11.41 -3.44
C HIS A 51 1.50 11.43 -4.84
N ASP A 52 1.53 12.52 -5.56
CA ASP A 52 1.01 12.57 -6.93
C ASP A 52 1.86 11.73 -7.88
N LEU A 53 3.18 11.80 -7.76
CA LEU A 53 4.10 10.97 -8.54
C LEU A 53 4.00 9.50 -8.15
N ARG A 54 3.89 9.21 -6.86
CA ARG A 54 3.74 7.84 -6.37
C ARG A 54 2.45 7.22 -6.89
N ARG A 55 1.35 7.97 -6.82
CA ARG A 55 0.06 7.53 -7.36
C ARG A 55 0.17 7.24 -8.86
N ARG A 56 0.79 8.15 -9.61
CA ARG A 56 0.94 8.00 -11.06
C ARG A 56 1.75 6.74 -11.42
N MET A 57 2.84 6.48 -10.70
CA MET A 57 3.66 5.30 -10.93
C MET A 57 2.90 4.01 -10.62
N VAL A 58 2.17 3.99 -9.51
CA VAL A 58 1.36 2.83 -9.11
C VAL A 58 0.27 2.56 -10.15
N GLU A 59 -0.41 3.59 -10.63
CA GLU A 59 -1.49 3.44 -11.61
C GLU A 59 -0.99 2.84 -12.93
N GLY A 60 0.28 3.00 -13.26
CA GLY A 60 0.89 2.43 -14.45
C GLY A 60 1.25 0.95 -14.33
N LEU A 61 1.14 0.34 -13.17
CA LEU A 61 1.44 -1.07 -12.96
C LEU A 61 0.27 -1.94 -13.45
N LYS A 62 0.61 -3.06 -14.10
CA LYS A 62 -0.40 -3.93 -14.73
C LYS A 62 -1.54 -4.37 -13.84
N PRO A 63 -1.31 -4.81 -12.59
CA PRO A 63 -2.41 -5.30 -11.75
C PRO A 63 -3.36 -4.20 -11.26
N VAL A 64 -2.97 -2.92 -11.37
CA VAL A 64 -3.72 -1.80 -10.80
C VAL A 64 -4.71 -1.25 -11.83
N ASP A 65 -5.99 -1.19 -11.46
CA ASP A 65 -7.03 -0.59 -12.28
C ASP A 65 -7.18 0.90 -12.00
N GLU A 66 -6.98 1.31 -10.75
CA GLU A 66 -7.14 2.70 -10.33
C GLU A 66 -6.24 2.98 -9.13
N ALA A 67 -5.64 4.17 -9.09
CA ALA A 67 -4.88 4.63 -7.94
C ALA A 67 -5.36 6.02 -7.52
N ILE A 68 -5.53 6.21 -6.22
CA ILE A 68 -5.94 7.48 -5.62
C ILE A 68 -5.01 7.84 -4.47
N VAL A 69 -4.91 9.12 -4.15
CA VAL A 69 -4.19 9.57 -2.96
C VAL A 69 -5.12 9.49 -1.76
N GLY A 70 -4.64 8.95 -0.66
CA GLY A 70 -5.39 8.86 0.59
C GLY A 70 -5.59 10.22 1.25
N ASN A 71 -6.42 10.23 2.29
CA ASN A 71 -6.72 11.43 3.04
C ASN A 71 -5.49 11.94 3.81
N SER A 72 -5.48 13.25 4.10
CA SER A 72 -4.51 13.83 5.02
C SER A 72 -4.66 13.22 6.43
N PRO A 73 -3.61 13.29 7.29
CA PRO A 73 -3.63 12.58 8.59
C PRO A 73 -4.69 13.06 9.57
N ASP A 74 -5.25 14.25 9.37
CA ASP A 74 -6.35 14.78 10.19
C ASP A 74 -7.72 14.17 9.86
N VAL A 75 -7.80 13.40 8.77
CA VAL A 75 -9.03 12.70 8.34
C VAL A 75 -8.81 11.21 8.48
N SER A 76 -9.79 10.49 9.02
CA SER A 76 -9.69 9.03 9.17
C SER A 76 -9.53 8.35 7.82
N ILE A 77 -8.63 7.34 7.76
CA ILE A 77 -8.45 6.53 6.56
C ILE A 77 -9.73 5.79 6.17
N PHE A 78 -10.60 5.49 7.15
CA PHE A 78 -11.86 4.79 6.88
C PHE A 78 -12.86 5.65 6.10
N GLU A 79 -12.67 6.95 6.02
CA GLU A 79 -13.50 7.82 5.20
C GLU A 79 -13.27 7.64 3.69
N ILE A 80 -12.23 6.89 3.30
CA ILE A 80 -12.01 6.51 1.90
C ILE A 80 -12.96 5.39 1.46
N LEU A 81 -13.53 4.64 2.39
CA LEU A 81 -14.37 3.48 2.09
C LEU A 81 -15.60 3.80 1.23
N PRO A 82 -16.37 4.87 1.50
CA PRO A 82 -17.49 5.22 0.62
C PRO A 82 -17.05 5.58 -0.80
N ILE A 83 -15.83 6.08 -0.97
CA ILE A 83 -15.28 6.46 -2.28
C ILE A 83 -14.87 5.23 -3.06
N VAL A 84 -14.13 4.32 -2.44
CA VAL A 84 -13.61 3.10 -3.07
C VAL A 84 -14.67 2.01 -3.13
N ASN A 85 -15.48 1.90 -2.08
CA ASN A 85 -16.52 0.88 -1.94
C ASN A 85 -15.98 -0.55 -2.18
N PRO A 86 -14.95 -0.98 -1.42
CA PRO A 86 -14.33 -2.29 -1.64
C PRO A 86 -15.15 -3.43 -1.05
N ASP A 87 -14.99 -4.60 -1.63
CA ASP A 87 -15.48 -5.87 -1.06
C ASP A 87 -14.39 -6.52 -0.20
N VAL A 88 -13.12 -6.27 -0.55
CA VAL A 88 -11.96 -6.86 0.11
C VAL A 88 -10.90 -5.78 0.34
N ILE A 89 -10.33 -5.77 1.54
CA ILE A 89 -9.13 -4.99 1.84
C ILE A 89 -7.95 -5.96 1.90
N ALA A 90 -6.97 -5.77 1.03
CA ALA A 90 -5.77 -6.58 0.98
C ALA A 90 -4.67 -5.93 1.82
N LEU A 91 -4.13 -6.65 2.79
CA LEU A 91 -3.02 -6.20 3.63
C LEU A 91 -1.74 -6.90 3.23
N GLY A 92 -0.60 -6.23 3.44
CA GLY A 92 0.70 -6.87 3.29
C GLY A 92 0.92 -7.99 4.30
N TYR A 93 1.81 -8.91 3.99
CA TYR A 93 2.07 -10.10 4.82
C TYR A 93 2.56 -9.74 6.24
N ASP A 94 3.21 -8.59 6.38
CA ASP A 94 3.78 -8.10 7.64
C ASP A 94 2.82 -7.25 8.47
N GLN A 95 1.55 -7.13 8.05
CA GLN A 95 0.55 -6.30 8.70
C GLN A 95 -0.45 -7.11 9.55
N GLU A 96 0.03 -8.15 10.22
CA GLU A 96 -0.80 -9.00 11.07
C GLU A 96 -1.54 -8.22 12.16
N HIS A 97 -0.83 -7.31 12.84
CA HIS A 97 -1.43 -6.50 13.91
C HIS A 97 -2.51 -5.55 13.37
N ALA A 98 -2.34 -5.06 12.13
CA ALA A 98 -3.30 -4.17 11.51
C ALA A 98 -4.61 -4.90 11.14
N GLU A 99 -4.53 -6.20 10.84
CA GLU A 99 -5.69 -7.00 10.44
C GLU A 99 -6.80 -6.96 11.48
N ASP A 100 -6.48 -7.28 12.73
CA ASP A 100 -7.48 -7.31 13.81
C ASP A 100 -8.04 -5.93 14.11
N SER A 101 -7.18 -4.90 14.15
CA SER A 101 -7.60 -3.52 14.39
C SER A 101 -8.54 -3.03 13.29
N ILE A 102 -8.24 -3.34 12.05
CA ILE A 102 -9.06 -2.95 10.89
C ILE A 102 -10.41 -3.67 10.95
N LYS A 103 -10.43 -4.97 11.21
CA LYS A 103 -11.67 -5.74 11.35
C LYS A 103 -12.59 -5.18 12.44
N GLN A 104 -12.02 -4.84 13.61
CA GLN A 104 -12.77 -4.25 14.70
C GLN A 104 -13.37 -2.90 14.31
N ARG A 105 -12.58 -2.05 13.67
CA ARG A 105 -13.03 -0.72 13.26
C ARG A 105 -14.12 -0.80 12.19
N LEU A 106 -13.98 -1.70 11.24
CA LEU A 106 -15.00 -1.94 10.21
C LEU A 106 -16.32 -2.37 10.84
N ALA A 107 -16.28 -3.27 11.81
CA ALA A 107 -17.48 -3.71 12.53
C ALA A 107 -18.14 -2.53 13.27
N GLN A 108 -17.37 -1.69 13.95
CA GLN A 108 -17.87 -0.50 14.64
C GLN A 108 -18.54 0.49 13.70
N LEU A 109 -18.04 0.60 12.45
CA LEU A 109 -18.56 1.52 11.44
C LEU A 109 -19.70 0.92 10.60
N GLY A 110 -20.06 -0.34 10.83
CA GLY A 110 -21.14 -1.00 10.10
C GLY A 110 -20.72 -1.66 8.79
N TYR A 111 -19.42 -1.79 8.51
CA TYR A 111 -18.91 -2.44 7.30
C TYR A 111 -18.65 -3.93 7.54
N GLN A 112 -19.68 -4.68 7.88
CA GLN A 112 -19.53 -6.11 8.23
C GLN A 112 -19.28 -7.01 7.02
N ASN A 113 -19.57 -6.54 5.82
CA ASN A 113 -19.43 -7.32 4.59
C ASN A 113 -18.07 -7.19 3.91
N ILE A 114 -17.20 -6.30 4.40
CA ILE A 114 -15.86 -6.11 3.85
C ILE A 114 -14.93 -7.17 4.44
N LYS A 115 -14.32 -7.98 3.58
CA LYS A 115 -13.30 -8.96 3.98
C LYS A 115 -11.95 -8.28 4.12
N VAL A 116 -11.17 -8.70 5.11
CA VAL A 116 -9.79 -8.27 5.29
C VAL A 116 -8.90 -9.50 5.12
N THR A 117 -7.98 -9.45 4.17
CA THR A 117 -7.14 -10.59 3.81
C THR A 117 -5.69 -10.13 3.74
N ARG A 118 -4.79 -10.86 4.40
CA ARG A 118 -3.35 -10.65 4.22
C ARG A 118 -2.87 -11.46 3.02
N VAL A 119 -1.98 -10.88 2.22
CA VAL A 119 -1.38 -11.55 1.08
C VAL A 119 0.01 -12.07 1.42
N GLU A 120 0.51 -13.01 0.62
CA GLU A 120 1.84 -13.58 0.82
C GLU A 120 2.93 -12.56 0.44
N GLY A 121 4.04 -12.59 1.20
CA GLY A 121 5.19 -11.75 0.93
C GLY A 121 6.10 -12.36 -0.13
N LEU A 122 6.83 -11.47 -0.83
CA LEU A 122 7.90 -11.86 -1.73
C LEU A 122 9.18 -12.08 -0.91
N THR A 123 9.85 -13.21 -1.11
CA THR A 123 11.16 -13.49 -0.50
C THR A 123 12.26 -13.20 -1.51
N ASP A 124 12.89 -12.04 -1.38
CA ASP A 124 13.98 -11.60 -2.26
C ASP A 124 14.88 -10.61 -1.50
N ASP A 125 16.15 -10.49 -1.91
CA ASP A 125 17.10 -9.59 -1.25
C ASP A 125 16.72 -8.12 -1.41
N LEU A 126 15.98 -7.75 -2.45
CA LEU A 126 15.56 -6.38 -2.73
C LEU A 126 14.05 -6.21 -2.64
N ASP A 127 13.41 -6.90 -1.71
CA ASP A 127 11.95 -6.84 -1.50
C ASP A 127 11.47 -5.66 -0.64
N GLY A 128 12.37 -4.76 -0.26
CA GLY A 128 12.04 -3.59 0.55
C GLY A 128 12.84 -2.37 0.18
N THR A 129 12.25 -1.19 0.37
CA THR A 129 12.89 0.11 0.07
C THR A 129 14.20 0.30 0.84
N ARG A 130 14.21 -0.09 2.13
CA ARG A 130 15.43 0.00 2.96
C ARG A 130 16.57 -0.83 2.39
N LYS A 131 16.28 -2.03 1.89
CA LYS A 131 17.28 -2.91 1.30
C LYS A 131 17.85 -2.31 0.00
N ILE A 132 17.00 -1.68 -0.80
CA ILE A 132 17.42 -0.99 -2.03
C ILE A 132 18.33 0.20 -1.69
N ILE A 133 17.94 1.03 -0.74
CA ILE A 133 18.74 2.18 -0.30
C ILE A 133 20.10 1.70 0.22
N ALA A 134 20.11 0.67 1.06
CA ALA A 134 21.35 0.10 1.60
C ALA A 134 22.26 -0.41 0.48
N ARG A 135 21.69 -1.06 -0.53
CA ARG A 135 22.43 -1.54 -1.70
C ARG A 135 23.05 -0.40 -2.50
N ILE A 136 22.29 0.68 -2.73
CA ILE A 136 22.79 1.87 -3.44
C ILE A 136 23.97 2.48 -2.68
N LEU A 137 23.84 2.65 -1.37
CA LEU A 137 24.92 3.19 -0.54
C LEU A 137 26.16 2.32 -0.58
N GLN A 138 25.99 0.99 -0.52
CA GLN A 138 27.08 0.03 -0.62
C GLN A 138 27.83 0.16 -1.95
N LEU A 139 27.09 0.21 -3.07
CA LEU A 139 27.66 0.34 -4.40
C LEU A 139 28.35 1.69 -4.59
N SER A 140 27.80 2.76 -4.03
CA SER A 140 28.40 4.10 -4.06
C SER A 140 29.74 4.15 -3.32
N GLN A 141 29.88 3.46 -2.19
CA GLN A 141 31.10 3.39 -1.41
C GLN A 141 32.21 2.61 -2.12
N ASN A 142 31.87 1.69 -3.00
CA ASN A 142 32.83 0.87 -3.73
C ASN A 142 33.29 1.50 -5.05
N GLN A 143 32.80 2.69 -5.39
CA GLN A 143 33.19 3.43 -6.59
C GLN A 143 34.22 4.52 -6.21
N ASP A 144 35.45 4.31 -6.57
CA ASP A 144 36.51 5.31 -6.44
C ASP A 144 36.92 5.84 -7.80
#